data_dd432e3957a8f7c05f07a9168a461ed0
#
_entry.id   dd432e3957a8f7c05f07a9168a461ed0
#
_cell.length_a   1.000
_cell.length_b   1.000
_cell.length_c   1.000
_cell.angle_alpha   90.00
_cell.angle_beta   90.00
_cell.angle_gamma   90.00
#
_symmetry.space_group_name_H-M   'P 1'
#
loop_
_entity.id
_entity.type
_entity.pdbx_description
1 polymer ?
#
loop_
_entity_poly.entity_id
_entity_poly.type
_entity_poly.pdbx_seq_one_letter_code
_entity_poly.pdbx_strand_id
1 'polypeptide(L)'
;MDVKRGDIVLMVVPGELGRPRPGIVVQADELGDVTTTVLTCPLTSDVQSIARPILRPVIEPARGNGLRARSQIMTDKMFAQRRDRIRAVIGTIDRETTARLNAALLIILGLAL
;
A
#
# COMPACT_ATOMS: atom_id res chain seq x y z
N MET A 1 2.80 10.76 -12.84
CA MET A 1 2.55 9.31 -12.99
C MET A 1 1.13 9.02 -12.56
N ASP A 2 0.38 8.39 -13.43
CA ASP A 2 -1.02 8.06 -13.18
C ASP A 2 -1.11 6.75 -12.42
N VAL A 3 -1.59 6.80 -11.20
CA VAL A 3 -1.69 5.64 -10.32
C VAL A 3 -3.16 5.32 -10.06
N LYS A 4 -3.43 4.02 -9.84
CA LYS A 4 -4.77 3.52 -9.55
C LYS A 4 -4.78 2.86 -8.18
N ARG A 5 -5.93 2.87 -7.53
CA ARG A 5 -6.11 2.17 -6.27
C ARG A 5 -5.76 0.68 -6.45
N GLY A 6 -4.94 0.17 -5.54
CA GLY A 6 -4.44 -1.20 -5.64
C GLY A 6 -3.13 -1.35 -6.37
N ASP A 7 -2.63 -0.30 -7.01
CA ASP A 7 -1.30 -0.36 -7.61
C ASP A 7 -0.25 -0.50 -6.53
N ILE A 8 0.76 -1.34 -6.81
CA ILE A 8 1.98 -1.43 -6.01
C ILE A 8 3.01 -0.54 -6.66
N VAL A 9 3.48 0.45 -5.90
CA VAL A 9 4.37 1.49 -6.40
C VAL A 9 5.68 1.48 -5.64
N LEU A 10 6.75 1.90 -6.29
CA LEU A 10 8.01 2.23 -5.63
C LEU A 10 7.96 3.70 -5.28
N MET A 11 8.18 4.01 -4.01
CA MET A 11 8.07 5.36 -3.49
C MET A 11 9.22 5.67 -2.55
N VAL A 12 9.57 6.96 -2.48
CA VAL A 12 10.59 7.45 -1.55
C VAL A 12 9.89 7.88 -0.27
N VAL A 13 10.10 7.11 0.79
CA VAL A 13 9.48 7.36 2.10
C VAL A 13 10.32 8.37 2.86
N PRO A 14 9.73 9.42 3.45
CA PRO A 14 10.48 10.38 4.26
C PRO A 14 11.25 9.67 5.39
N GLY A 15 12.51 10.09 5.61
CA GLY A 15 13.36 9.53 6.65
C GLY A 15 14.08 8.24 6.28
N GLU A 16 13.93 7.74 5.05
CA GLU A 16 14.54 6.48 4.63
C GLU A 16 15.71 6.67 3.66
N LEU A 17 16.39 7.79 3.73
CA LEU A 17 17.62 8.07 2.99
C LEU A 17 17.48 7.91 1.46
N GLY A 18 16.29 8.19 0.94
CA GLY A 18 16.03 8.16 -0.49
C GLY A 18 15.90 6.78 -1.11
N ARG A 19 15.91 5.70 -0.35
CA ARG A 19 15.71 4.35 -0.88
C ARG A 19 14.26 4.15 -1.27
N PRO A 20 13.96 3.75 -2.53
CA PRO A 20 12.58 3.43 -2.91
C PRO A 20 12.09 2.20 -2.14
N ARG A 21 10.84 2.27 -1.68
CA ARG A 21 10.17 1.16 -1.02
C ARG A 21 8.83 0.89 -1.69
N PRO A 22 8.38 -0.37 -1.69
CA PRO A 22 7.05 -0.65 -2.22
C PRO A 22 5.97 -0.17 -1.26
N GLY A 23 4.89 0.27 -1.84
CA GLY A 23 3.68 0.64 -1.12
C GLY A 23 2.47 0.40 -2.00
N ILE A 24 1.29 0.44 -1.39
CA ILE A 24 0.03 0.23 -2.11
C ILE A 24 -0.76 1.53 -2.09
N VAL A 25 -1.26 1.91 -3.27
CA VAL A 25 -2.18 3.05 -3.40
C VAL A 25 -3.54 2.63 -2.85
N VAL A 26 -4.03 3.39 -1.87
CA VAL A 26 -5.33 3.11 -1.24
C VAL A 26 -6.36 4.20 -1.49
N GLN A 27 -5.95 5.35 -2.04
CA GLN A 27 -6.86 6.44 -2.35
C GLN A 27 -7.81 6.05 -3.48
N ALA A 28 -9.07 6.51 -3.36
CA ALA A 28 -10.10 6.23 -4.37
C ALA A 28 -9.72 6.84 -5.73
N ASP A 29 -9.92 6.06 -6.81
CA ASP A 29 -9.61 6.50 -8.17
C ASP A 29 -10.45 7.70 -8.62
N GLU A 30 -11.67 7.81 -8.13
CA GLU A 30 -12.59 8.89 -8.51
C GLU A 30 -12.09 10.28 -8.11
N LEU A 31 -11.13 10.36 -7.17
CA LEU A 31 -10.51 11.63 -6.81
C LEU A 31 -9.50 12.09 -7.86
N GLY A 32 -9.03 11.20 -8.72
CA GLY A 32 -8.08 11.54 -9.77
C GLY A 32 -6.85 12.24 -9.23
N ASP A 33 -6.52 13.37 -9.85
CA ASP A 33 -5.37 14.20 -9.46
C ASP A 33 -5.79 15.48 -8.72
N VAL A 34 -6.99 15.51 -8.16
CA VAL A 34 -7.49 16.67 -7.39
C VAL A 34 -6.55 17.00 -6.22
N THR A 35 -5.91 15.97 -5.63
CA THR A 35 -4.98 16.16 -4.53
C THR A 35 -3.53 16.07 -5.01
N THR A 36 -2.63 16.84 -4.40
CA THR A 36 -1.19 16.81 -4.71
C THR A 36 -0.51 15.59 -4.11
N THR A 37 -1.16 14.95 -3.15
CA THR A 37 -0.70 13.71 -2.52
C THR A 37 -1.67 12.58 -2.84
N VAL A 38 -1.20 11.35 -2.60
CA VAL A 38 -2.04 10.16 -2.72
C VAL A 38 -1.84 9.30 -1.47
N LEU A 39 -2.94 8.81 -0.90
CA LEU A 39 -2.88 7.94 0.27
C LEU A 39 -2.31 6.59 -0.11
N THR A 40 -1.30 6.15 0.65
CA THR A 40 -0.59 4.89 0.44
C THR A 40 -0.39 4.15 1.76
N CYS A 41 -0.27 2.83 1.67
CA CYS A 41 0.18 1.99 2.78
C CYS A 41 1.54 1.41 2.41
N PRO A 42 2.59 1.62 3.23
CA PRO A 42 3.89 1.02 2.96
C PRO A 42 3.83 -0.50 3.09
N LEU A 43 4.70 -1.19 2.35
CA LEU A 43 4.94 -2.62 2.50
C LEU A 43 6.27 -2.84 3.22
N THR A 44 6.34 -3.89 4.01
CA THR A 44 7.61 -4.33 4.60
C THR A 44 7.84 -5.81 4.31
N SER A 45 9.09 -6.16 3.99
CA SER A 45 9.49 -7.57 3.89
C SER A 45 9.85 -8.16 5.26
N ASP A 46 9.95 -7.33 6.28
CA ASP A 46 10.09 -7.79 7.67
C ASP A 46 8.70 -8.12 8.23
N VAL A 47 8.20 -9.30 7.89
CA VAL A 47 6.86 -9.73 8.27
C VAL A 47 6.86 -10.11 9.74
N GLN A 48 6.04 -9.42 10.51
CA GLN A 48 5.97 -9.64 11.96
C GLN A 48 4.63 -10.26 12.36
N SER A 49 4.68 -11.10 13.40
CA SER A 49 3.48 -11.59 14.05
C SER A 49 2.91 -10.48 14.93
N ILE A 50 1.65 -10.15 14.72
CA ILE A 50 0.96 -9.12 15.51
C ILE A 50 -0.30 -9.70 16.12
N ALA A 51 -0.80 -9.06 17.19
CA ALA A 51 -1.94 -9.56 17.96
C ALA A 51 -3.23 -9.66 17.15
N ARG A 52 -3.38 -8.78 16.14
CA ARG A 52 -4.54 -8.79 15.23
C ARG A 52 -4.05 -8.84 13.78
N PRO A 53 -3.79 -10.04 13.26
CA PRO A 53 -3.21 -10.20 11.92
C PRO A 53 -4.02 -9.57 10.79
N ILE A 54 -5.34 -9.45 10.95
CA ILE A 54 -6.19 -8.84 9.95
C ILE A 54 -5.76 -7.39 9.62
N LEU A 55 -5.12 -6.68 10.54
CA LEU A 55 -4.70 -5.29 10.34
C LEU A 55 -3.50 -5.17 9.41
N ARG A 56 -2.69 -6.23 9.27
CA ARG A 56 -1.50 -6.21 8.42
C ARG A 56 -1.50 -7.41 7.46
N PRO A 57 -2.32 -7.36 6.40
CA PRO A 57 -2.38 -8.47 5.45
C PRO A 57 -1.02 -8.79 4.85
N VAL A 58 -0.75 -10.09 4.68
CA VAL A 58 0.48 -10.58 4.06
C VAL A 58 0.23 -10.83 2.58
N ILE A 59 1.18 -10.45 1.74
CA ILE A 59 1.15 -10.68 0.29
C ILE A 59 2.36 -11.53 -0.07
N GLU A 60 2.11 -12.64 -0.78
CA GLU A 60 3.17 -13.44 -1.36
C GLU A 60 3.55 -12.88 -2.74
N PRO A 61 4.82 -13.00 -3.16
CA PRO A 61 5.19 -12.70 -4.53
C PRO A 61 4.32 -13.51 -5.50
N ALA A 62 3.76 -12.83 -6.50
CA ALA A 62 2.90 -13.46 -7.47
C ALA A 62 3.02 -12.72 -8.80
N ARG A 63 2.57 -13.40 -9.87
CA ARG A 63 2.53 -12.81 -11.18
C ARG A 63 1.68 -11.53 -11.14
N GLY A 64 2.23 -10.44 -11.63
CA GLY A 64 1.51 -9.18 -11.74
C GLY A 64 1.62 -8.25 -10.54
N ASN A 65 2.22 -8.68 -9.41
CA ASN A 65 2.37 -7.77 -8.28
C ASN A 65 3.79 -7.16 -8.14
N GLY A 66 4.76 -7.67 -8.88
CA GLY A 66 6.11 -7.11 -8.91
C GLY A 66 6.92 -7.29 -7.62
N LEU A 67 6.41 -8.01 -6.64
CA LEU A 67 7.11 -8.21 -5.37
C LEU A 67 8.15 -9.33 -5.50
N ARG A 68 9.28 -9.16 -4.83
CA ARG A 68 10.36 -10.14 -4.80
C ARG A 68 10.39 -10.96 -3.52
N ALA A 69 9.70 -10.49 -2.50
CA ALA A 69 9.69 -11.13 -1.18
C ALA A 69 8.29 -11.06 -0.59
N ARG A 70 7.99 -12.05 0.26
CA ARG A 70 6.80 -12.02 1.10
C ARG A 70 6.76 -10.71 1.87
N SER A 71 5.64 -10.01 1.85
CA SER A 71 5.53 -8.66 2.38
C SER A 71 4.27 -8.51 3.20
N GLN A 72 4.28 -7.53 4.09
CA GLN A 72 3.15 -7.21 4.95
C GLN A 72 2.71 -5.78 4.67
N ILE A 73 1.42 -5.57 4.53
CA ILE A 73 0.85 -4.23 4.32
C ILE A 73 0.72 -3.56 5.68
N MET A 74 1.39 -2.42 5.85
CA MET A 74 1.34 -1.67 7.10
C MET A 74 0.21 -0.65 7.04
N THR A 75 -1.03 -1.09 7.23
CA THR A 75 -2.21 -0.22 7.18
C THR A 75 -2.20 0.83 8.28
N ASP A 76 -1.59 0.51 9.43
CA ASP A 76 -1.44 1.42 10.56
C ASP A 76 -0.40 2.52 10.31
N LYS A 77 0.34 2.43 9.20
CA LYS A 77 1.32 3.44 8.79
C LYS A 77 0.93 4.13 7.48
N MET A 78 -0.35 4.13 7.17
CA MET A 78 -0.88 4.83 6.00
C MET A 78 -0.49 6.30 6.05
N PHE A 79 -0.07 6.84 4.92
CA PHE A 79 0.33 8.24 4.84
C PHE A 79 0.03 8.84 3.47
N ALA A 80 0.00 10.17 3.43
CA ALA A 80 -0.19 10.93 2.20
C ALA A 80 1.18 11.08 1.52
N GLN A 81 1.38 10.33 0.44
CA GLN A 81 2.61 10.38 -0.34
C GLN A 81 2.53 11.47 -1.39
N ARG A 82 3.57 12.27 -1.52
CA ARG A 82 3.69 13.21 -2.63
C ARG A 82 3.76 12.44 -3.95
N ARG A 83 2.97 12.86 -4.93
CA ARG A 83 2.93 12.18 -6.23
C ARG A 83 4.29 12.20 -6.93
N ASP A 84 5.07 13.28 -6.77
CA ASP A 84 6.39 13.39 -7.36
C ASP A 84 7.45 12.49 -6.70
N ARG A 85 7.11 11.83 -5.61
CA ARG A 85 7.98 10.86 -4.93
C ARG A 85 7.66 9.41 -5.32
N ILE A 86 6.68 9.18 -6.18
CA ILE A 86 6.38 7.86 -6.73
C ILE A 86 7.26 7.66 -7.96
N ARG A 87 8.08 6.61 -7.95
CA ARG A 87 9.08 6.35 -8.98
C ARG A 87 8.60 5.43 -10.07
N ALA A 88 7.76 4.45 -9.73
CA ALA A 88 7.29 3.45 -10.68
C ALA A 88 6.06 2.74 -10.15
N VAL A 89 5.24 2.24 -11.06
CA VAL A 89 4.21 1.24 -10.75
C VAL A 89 4.83 -0.11 -11.13
N ILE A 90 4.96 -1.02 -10.14
CA ILE A 90 5.60 -2.33 -10.36
C ILE A 90 4.59 -3.46 -10.51
N GLY A 91 3.35 -3.23 -10.16
CA GLY A 91 2.31 -4.24 -10.25
C GLY A 91 1.02 -3.77 -9.59
N THR A 92 0.12 -4.72 -9.38
CA THR A 92 -1.16 -4.45 -8.74
C THR A 92 -1.55 -5.62 -7.85
N ILE A 93 -2.33 -5.38 -6.82
CA ILE A 93 -2.83 -6.43 -5.95
C ILE A 93 -4.05 -7.11 -6.61
N ASP A 94 -4.26 -8.39 -6.27
CA ASP A 94 -5.37 -9.16 -6.78
C ASP A 94 -6.67 -8.87 -5.99
N ARG A 95 -7.75 -9.50 -6.43
CA ARG A 95 -9.07 -9.30 -5.83
C ARG A 95 -9.11 -9.75 -4.37
N GLU A 96 -8.50 -10.88 -4.04
CA GLU A 96 -8.47 -11.39 -2.67
C GLU A 96 -7.69 -10.46 -1.75
N THR A 97 -6.53 -10.00 -2.18
CA THR A 97 -5.71 -9.06 -1.41
C THR A 97 -6.45 -7.73 -1.23
N THR A 98 -7.15 -7.27 -2.27
CA THR A 98 -7.97 -6.06 -2.19
C THR A 98 -9.04 -6.20 -1.11
N ALA A 99 -9.72 -7.34 -1.04
CA ALA A 99 -10.74 -7.58 -0.02
C ALA A 99 -10.14 -7.55 1.38
N ARG A 100 -8.99 -8.18 1.58
CA ARG A 100 -8.29 -8.17 2.87
C ARG A 100 -7.80 -6.77 3.26
N LEU A 101 -7.29 -6.01 2.29
CA LEU A 101 -6.89 -4.62 2.51
C LEU A 101 -8.08 -3.76 2.93
N ASN A 102 -9.20 -3.89 2.22
CA ASN A 102 -10.41 -3.11 2.54
C ASN A 102 -10.92 -3.42 3.95
N ALA A 103 -10.92 -4.70 4.34
CA ALA A 103 -11.33 -5.10 5.69
C ALA A 103 -10.42 -4.47 6.75
N ALA A 104 -9.10 -4.49 6.53
CA ALA A 104 -8.14 -3.86 7.44
C ALA A 104 -8.37 -2.36 7.55
N LEU A 105 -8.58 -1.68 6.42
CA LEU A 105 -8.80 -0.23 6.41
C LEU A 105 -10.09 0.16 7.12
N LEU A 106 -11.16 -0.60 6.95
CA LEU A 106 -12.41 -0.33 7.66
C LEU A 106 -12.21 -0.38 9.18
N ILE A 107 -11.41 -1.33 9.65
CA ILE A 107 -11.12 -1.48 11.08
C ILE A 107 -10.20 -0.36 11.58
N ILE A 108 -9.08 -0.14 10.89
CA ILE A 108 -8.07 0.81 11.35
C ILE A 108 -8.60 2.25 11.36
N LEU A 109 -9.52 2.58 10.47
CA LEU A 109 -10.14 3.90 10.38
C LEU A 109 -11.39 4.04 11.24
N GLY A 110 -11.79 2.98 11.95
CA GLY A 110 -12.98 3.02 12.81
C GLY A 110 -14.30 3.05 12.06
N LEU A 111 -14.32 2.58 10.80
CA LEU A 111 -15.52 2.57 9.96
C LEU A 111 -16.26 1.24 10.01
N ALA A 112 -15.65 0.20 10.56
CA ALA A 112 -16.31 -1.09 10.76
C ALA A 112 -17.18 -1.02 12.01
N LEU A 113 -18.43 -1.42 11.90
CA LEU A 113 -19.39 -1.45 12.99
C LEU A 113 -19.48 -2.84 13.62
#